data_d6e60e00a336ec63a1e5676cef641050
#
_entry.id   d6e60e00a336ec63a1e5676cef641050
#
_cell.length_a   1.000
_cell.length_b   1.000
_cell.length_c   1.000
_cell.angle_alpha   90.00
_cell.angle_beta   90.00
_cell.angle_gamma   90.00
#
_symmetry.space_group_name_H-M   'P 1'
#
loop_
_entity.id
_entity.type
_entity.pdbx_description
1 polymer ?
#
loop_
_entity_poly.entity_id
_entity_poly.type
_entity_poly.pdbx_seq_one_letter_code
_entity_poly.pdbx_strand_id
1 'polypeptide(L)'
;TVVFQFLGFKTVKKDVKITSFPFQLNAELNEEQVTLNEVYINTKENPANKIIRNVIANKKKNESRIQKFTADFYSRGLYKIKNAPKKILGQSLGDLGGGLDSTRSGIIYLSETFSKISHQKPNKFKEHIVASKVSGSDNGVSFNRAQDVNFNLYKNTVEIGNEIISPIANYAFGYYNYKLVGTFYDKNGQLINKIAILPKRENDRVFDGFLYIVEDDWALYGTEISVNGAQVNLPMVDVLRFKQSFNKSEKNNAWV
;
A
#
# COMPACT_ATOMS: atom_id res chain seq x y z
N THR A 1 -21.71 -15.70 3.52
CA THR A 1 -20.30 -15.98 3.82
C THR A 1 -19.52 -14.67 3.89
N VAL A 2 -18.73 -14.46 4.94
CA VAL A 2 -17.76 -13.36 5.06
C VAL A 2 -16.37 -13.95 4.82
N VAL A 3 -15.58 -13.29 3.98
CA VAL A 3 -14.22 -13.71 3.66
C VAL A 3 -13.25 -12.73 4.30
N PHE A 4 -12.34 -13.24 5.12
CA PHE A 4 -11.24 -12.51 5.69
C PHE A 4 -9.98 -12.89 4.93
N GLN A 5 -9.39 -11.94 4.24
CA GLN A 5 -8.19 -12.14 3.44
C GLN A 5 -7.18 -11.05 3.73
N PHE A 6 -5.95 -11.45 3.96
CA PHE A 6 -4.84 -10.55 4.19
C PHE A 6 -3.60 -11.09 3.47
N LEU A 7 -2.78 -10.20 2.93
CA LEU A 7 -1.60 -10.58 2.17
C LEU A 7 -0.60 -11.35 3.05
N GLY A 8 -0.19 -12.55 2.61
CA GLY A 8 0.70 -13.42 3.39
C GLY A 8 0.02 -14.23 4.51
N PHE A 9 -1.33 -14.24 4.54
CA PHE A 9 -2.11 -15.00 5.51
C PHE A 9 -3.09 -15.95 4.83
N LYS A 10 -3.40 -17.08 5.49
CA LYS A 10 -4.44 -18.00 5.03
C LYS A 10 -5.80 -17.32 5.05
N THR A 11 -6.52 -17.44 3.92
CA THR A 11 -7.87 -16.91 3.81
C THR A 11 -8.83 -17.68 4.73
N VAL A 12 -9.54 -16.95 5.59
CA VAL A 12 -10.59 -17.51 6.45
C VAL A 12 -11.96 -17.15 5.90
N LYS A 13 -12.82 -18.16 5.71
CA LYS A 13 -14.22 -17.98 5.31
C LYS A 13 -15.10 -18.35 6.47
N LYS A 14 -16.05 -17.47 6.84
CA LYS A 14 -17.03 -17.71 7.90
C LYS A 14 -18.44 -17.49 7.35
N ASP A 15 -19.30 -18.49 7.49
CA ASP A 15 -20.72 -18.31 7.21
C ASP A 15 -21.39 -17.66 8.42
N VAL A 16 -22.10 -16.57 8.16
CA VAL A 16 -22.68 -15.72 9.20
C VAL A 16 -24.15 -15.51 8.92
N LYS A 17 -24.97 -15.66 9.95
CA LYS A 17 -26.35 -15.26 9.95
C LYS A 17 -26.49 -14.08 10.93
N ILE A 18 -26.75 -12.89 10.40
CA ILE A 18 -26.94 -11.69 11.21
C ILE A 18 -28.37 -11.70 11.74
N THR A 19 -28.53 -11.75 13.05
CA THR A 19 -29.83 -11.77 13.72
C THR A 19 -30.16 -10.48 14.45
N SER A 20 -29.15 -9.63 14.72
CA SER A 20 -29.30 -8.34 15.41
C SER A 20 -28.16 -7.40 15.08
N PHE A 21 -28.36 -6.10 15.28
CA PHE A 21 -27.32 -5.06 15.16
C PHE A 21 -27.12 -4.35 16.51
N PRO A 22 -25.87 -3.91 16.85
CA PRO A 22 -24.64 -4.02 16.06
C PRO A 22 -24.13 -5.48 16.03
N PHE A 23 -23.58 -5.92 14.89
CA PHE A 23 -23.01 -7.25 14.71
C PHE A 23 -21.48 -7.15 14.57
N GLN A 24 -20.75 -7.83 15.44
CA GLN A 24 -19.29 -7.87 15.42
C GLN A 24 -18.82 -9.28 15.08
N LEU A 25 -17.90 -9.37 14.12
CA LEU A 25 -17.29 -10.62 13.69
C LEU A 25 -15.78 -10.48 13.67
N ASN A 26 -15.11 -11.23 14.54
CA ASN A 26 -13.65 -11.28 14.58
C ASN A 26 -13.13 -12.54 13.87
N ALA A 27 -12.00 -12.41 13.19
CA ALA A 27 -11.28 -13.54 12.62
C ALA A 27 -9.78 -13.40 12.90
N GLU A 28 -9.17 -14.49 13.32
CA GLU A 28 -7.72 -14.63 13.41
C GLU A 28 -7.23 -15.22 12.10
N LEU A 29 -6.21 -14.61 11.53
CA LEU A 29 -5.57 -15.07 10.31
C LEU A 29 -4.19 -15.63 10.66
N ASN A 30 -3.94 -16.87 10.26
CA ASN A 30 -2.62 -17.49 10.38
C ASN A 30 -1.73 -17.09 9.21
N GLU A 31 -0.48 -16.76 9.48
CA GLU A 31 0.50 -16.49 8.42
C GLU A 31 0.68 -17.71 7.52
N GLU A 32 0.66 -17.46 6.22
CA GLU A 32 0.92 -18.48 5.19
C GLU A 32 2.35 -18.31 4.66
N GLN A 33 3.33 -18.53 5.56
CA GLN A 33 4.73 -18.52 5.17
C GLN A 33 5.18 -19.96 4.90
N VAL A 34 5.59 -20.22 3.69
CA VAL A 34 6.44 -21.38 3.42
C VAL A 34 7.85 -20.96 3.86
N THR A 35 8.22 -21.34 5.07
CA THR A 35 9.62 -21.27 5.47
C THR A 35 10.37 -22.23 4.54
N LEU A 36 11.03 -21.70 3.53
CA LEU A 36 12.11 -22.45 2.92
C LEU A 36 13.07 -22.75 4.07
N ASN A 37 13.24 -24.02 4.43
CA ASN A 37 14.38 -24.43 5.21
C ASN A 37 15.56 -23.67 4.64
N GLU A 38 16.29 -22.99 5.50
CA GLU A 38 17.42 -22.14 5.15
C GLU A 38 18.33 -22.96 4.23
N VAL A 39 18.09 -22.89 2.94
CA VAL A 39 19.03 -23.39 1.96
C VAL A 39 20.15 -22.39 2.05
N TYR A 40 21.19 -22.75 2.79
CA TYR A 40 22.49 -22.10 2.73
C TYR A 40 22.97 -22.22 1.28
N ILE A 41 22.39 -21.42 0.41
CA ILE A 41 22.96 -21.16 -0.89
C ILE A 41 24.14 -20.27 -0.56
N ASN A 42 25.31 -20.87 -0.63
CA ASN A 42 26.59 -20.19 -0.53
C ASN A 42 26.80 -19.29 -1.77
N THR A 43 25.84 -18.38 -1.98
CA THR A 43 25.86 -17.43 -3.07
C THR A 43 26.44 -16.13 -2.53
N LYS A 44 27.51 -15.69 -3.15
CA LYS A 44 28.17 -14.40 -2.89
C LYS A 44 27.20 -13.20 -3.08
N GLU A 45 25.98 -13.41 -3.56
CA GLU A 45 25.00 -12.38 -3.87
C GLU A 45 23.73 -12.53 -3.02
N ASN A 46 23.28 -11.39 -2.47
CA ASN A 46 21.99 -11.30 -1.76
C ASN A 46 20.82 -11.65 -2.72
N PRO A 47 20.02 -12.71 -2.45
CA PRO A 47 18.94 -13.16 -3.33
C PRO A 47 17.88 -12.07 -3.58
N ALA A 48 17.61 -11.20 -2.61
CA ALA A 48 16.71 -10.07 -2.80
C ALA A 48 17.18 -9.13 -3.91
N ASN A 49 18.49 -8.90 -4.03
CA ASN A 49 19.03 -8.04 -5.06
C ASN A 49 18.81 -8.61 -6.48
N LYS A 50 18.93 -9.94 -6.64
CA LYS A 50 18.64 -10.61 -7.91
C LYS A 50 17.17 -10.45 -8.28
N ILE A 51 16.26 -10.67 -7.34
CA ILE A 51 14.82 -10.50 -7.53
C ILE A 51 14.50 -9.06 -7.95
N ILE A 52 15.00 -8.06 -7.23
CA ILE A 52 14.73 -6.66 -7.54
C ILE A 52 15.32 -6.24 -8.91
N ARG A 53 16.51 -6.73 -9.29
CA ARG A 53 17.02 -6.49 -10.66
C ARG A 53 16.09 -7.04 -11.72
N ASN A 54 15.55 -8.25 -11.51
CA ASN A 54 14.58 -8.85 -12.43
C ASN A 54 13.28 -8.02 -12.51
N VAL A 55 12.78 -7.51 -11.36
CA VAL A 55 11.62 -6.61 -11.34
C VAL A 55 11.90 -5.35 -12.15
N ILE A 56 13.04 -4.70 -11.92
CA ILE A 56 13.43 -3.47 -12.65
C ILE A 56 13.57 -3.74 -14.15
N ALA A 57 14.18 -4.86 -14.54
CA ALA A 57 14.32 -5.25 -15.95
C ALA A 57 12.96 -5.51 -16.63
N ASN A 58 11.99 -6.06 -15.91
CA ASN A 58 10.68 -6.41 -16.44
C ASN A 58 9.60 -5.33 -16.23
N LYS A 59 9.89 -4.23 -15.51
CA LYS A 59 8.87 -3.25 -15.14
C LYS A 59 8.14 -2.61 -16.32
N LYS A 60 8.84 -2.27 -17.40
CA LYS A 60 8.21 -1.73 -18.61
C LYS A 60 7.25 -2.73 -19.27
N LYS A 61 7.66 -4.01 -19.34
CA LYS A 61 6.84 -5.10 -19.85
C LYS A 61 5.57 -5.25 -19.01
N ASN A 62 5.71 -5.32 -17.68
CA ASN A 62 4.58 -5.48 -16.75
C ASN A 62 3.63 -4.28 -16.79
N GLU A 63 4.16 -3.05 -16.79
CA GLU A 63 3.36 -1.84 -16.92
C GLU A 63 2.63 -1.76 -18.26
N SER A 64 3.25 -2.20 -19.37
CA SER A 64 2.66 -2.09 -20.72
C SER A 64 1.55 -3.10 -21.00
N ARG A 65 1.44 -4.19 -20.23
CA ARG A 65 0.38 -5.21 -20.40
C ARG A 65 -1.02 -4.64 -20.23
N ILE A 66 -1.16 -3.56 -19.44
CA ILE A 66 -2.45 -2.95 -19.18
C ILE A 66 -2.57 -1.64 -19.95
N GLN A 67 -3.42 -1.63 -20.98
CA GLN A 67 -3.72 -0.44 -21.77
C GLN A 67 -5.02 0.22 -21.33
N LYS A 68 -6.00 -0.60 -20.94
CA LYS A 68 -7.33 -0.16 -20.49
C LYS A 68 -7.87 -1.14 -19.47
N PHE A 69 -8.45 -0.64 -18.39
CA PHE A 69 -9.17 -1.46 -17.42
C PHE A 69 -10.36 -0.72 -16.81
N THR A 70 -11.28 -1.48 -16.27
CA THR A 70 -12.33 -1.02 -15.34
C THR A 70 -12.22 -1.84 -14.08
N ALA A 71 -12.42 -1.21 -12.92
CA ALA A 71 -12.34 -1.88 -11.62
C ALA A 71 -13.31 -1.26 -10.62
N ASP A 72 -13.72 -2.03 -9.65
CA ASP A 72 -14.26 -1.53 -8.41
C ASP A 72 -13.12 -1.11 -7.51
N PHE A 73 -13.20 0.09 -6.96
CA PHE A 73 -12.19 0.68 -6.12
C PHE A 73 -12.78 0.97 -4.74
N TYR A 74 -12.12 0.47 -3.72
CA TYR A 74 -12.43 0.79 -2.33
C TYR A 74 -11.22 1.45 -1.68
N SER A 75 -11.44 2.59 -1.05
CA SER A 75 -10.43 3.25 -0.25
C SER A 75 -10.93 3.50 1.17
N ARG A 76 -10.03 3.35 2.12
CA ARG A 76 -10.21 3.77 3.50
C ARG A 76 -9.04 4.63 3.91
N GLY A 77 -9.32 5.90 4.19
CA GLY A 77 -8.34 6.87 4.68
C GLY A 77 -8.47 7.06 6.19
N LEU A 78 -7.34 7.12 6.87
CA LEU A 78 -7.27 7.39 8.30
C LEU A 78 -6.10 8.32 8.57
N TYR A 79 -6.38 9.46 9.23
CA TYR A 79 -5.34 10.37 9.71
C TYR A 79 -5.24 10.30 11.22
N LYS A 80 -4.07 9.91 11.68
CA LYS A 80 -3.70 9.95 13.08
C LYS A 80 -2.67 11.05 13.28
N ILE A 81 -2.94 11.92 14.23
CA ILE A 81 -1.99 12.95 14.68
C ILE A 81 -1.41 12.55 16.04
N LYS A 82 -0.16 12.90 16.28
CA LYS A 82 0.50 12.75 17.58
C LYS A 82 0.99 14.11 18.06
N ASN A 83 0.76 14.38 19.34
CA ASN A 83 1.26 15.60 20.00
C ASN A 83 0.92 16.87 19.23
N ALA A 84 -0.33 17.02 18.78
CA ALA A 84 -0.78 18.18 18.01
C ALA A 84 -0.46 19.47 18.78
N PRO A 85 0.17 20.47 18.16
CA PRO A 85 0.45 21.74 18.82
C PRO A 85 -0.86 22.43 19.21
N LYS A 86 -0.86 23.17 20.32
CA LYS A 86 -2.05 23.93 20.74
C LYS A 86 -2.37 25.06 19.78
N LYS A 87 -1.35 25.62 19.13
CA LYS A 87 -1.48 26.74 18.18
C LYS A 87 -0.61 26.49 16.96
N ILE A 88 -1.08 26.90 15.78
CA ILE A 88 -0.31 27.01 14.54
C ILE A 88 -0.43 28.45 14.05
N LEU A 89 0.69 29.06 13.74
CA LEU A 89 0.76 30.46 13.29
C LEU A 89 -0.06 31.43 14.19
N GLY A 90 -0.07 31.18 15.50
CA GLY A 90 -0.81 31.99 16.48
C GLY A 90 -2.28 31.60 16.64
N GLN A 91 -2.86 30.82 15.77
CA GLN A 91 -4.26 30.37 15.85
C GLN A 91 -4.39 29.07 16.66
N SER A 92 -5.39 29.00 17.53
CA SER A 92 -5.68 27.78 18.30
C SER A 92 -6.24 26.70 17.39
N LEU A 93 -5.68 25.49 17.49
CA LEU A 93 -6.17 24.31 16.76
C LEU A 93 -7.39 23.65 17.40
N GLY A 94 -7.80 24.07 18.61
CA GLY A 94 -8.87 23.40 19.33
C GLY A 94 -8.58 21.93 19.59
N ASP A 95 -9.64 21.13 19.63
CA ASP A 95 -9.61 19.66 19.81
C ASP A 95 -9.76 18.88 18.50
N LEU A 96 -9.74 19.58 17.36
CA LEU A 96 -9.91 18.99 16.02
C LEU A 96 -11.17 18.13 15.90
N GLY A 97 -12.29 18.62 16.43
CA GLY A 97 -13.58 17.93 16.35
C GLY A 97 -13.75 16.81 17.40
N GLY A 98 -13.03 16.88 18.51
CA GLY A 98 -13.11 15.88 19.59
C GLY A 98 -12.26 14.62 19.35
N GLY A 99 -11.45 14.63 18.31
CA GLY A 99 -10.61 13.47 17.94
C GLY A 99 -9.30 13.34 18.71
N LEU A 100 -8.97 14.28 19.62
CA LEU A 100 -7.71 14.29 20.37
C LEU A 100 -7.90 13.86 21.83
N ASP A 101 -6.98 13.03 22.31
CA ASP A 101 -6.84 12.66 23.72
C ASP A 101 -6.11 13.74 24.54
N SER A 102 -5.87 13.47 25.84
CA SER A 102 -5.15 14.38 26.75
C SER A 102 -3.72 14.70 26.32
N THR A 103 -3.09 13.83 25.52
CA THR A 103 -1.76 14.04 24.93
C THR A 103 -1.84 14.80 23.61
N ARG A 104 -3.05 15.24 23.21
CA ARG A 104 -3.36 15.85 21.93
C ARG A 104 -3.01 14.94 20.74
N SER A 105 -3.23 13.64 20.92
CA SER A 105 -3.04 12.61 19.91
C SER A 105 -4.37 11.90 19.62
N GLY A 106 -4.58 11.47 18.38
CA GLY A 106 -5.81 10.76 18.04
C GLY A 106 -6.07 10.66 16.56
N ILE A 107 -7.21 10.08 16.21
CA ILE A 107 -7.70 9.97 14.84
C ILE A 107 -8.58 11.18 14.55
N ILE A 108 -8.10 12.05 13.67
CA ILE A 108 -8.80 13.31 13.32
C ILE A 108 -9.62 13.20 12.04
N TYR A 109 -9.44 12.13 11.29
CA TYR A 109 -10.13 11.92 10.02
C TYR A 109 -10.25 10.44 9.71
N LEU A 110 -11.42 10.04 9.28
CA LEU A 110 -11.68 8.71 8.72
C LEU A 110 -12.57 8.88 7.49
N SER A 111 -12.18 8.29 6.39
CA SER A 111 -13.00 8.24 5.19
C SER A 111 -13.11 6.82 4.65
N GLU A 112 -14.24 6.53 4.03
CA GLU A 112 -14.45 5.32 3.25
C GLU A 112 -15.12 5.71 1.94
N THR A 113 -14.60 5.21 0.83
CA THR A 113 -15.16 5.48 -0.50
C THR A 113 -15.17 4.19 -1.31
N PHE A 114 -16.30 3.93 -1.93
CA PHE A 114 -16.45 2.90 -2.94
C PHE A 114 -16.79 3.57 -4.27
N SER A 115 -15.98 3.28 -5.29
CA SER A 115 -16.15 3.86 -6.62
C SER A 115 -15.90 2.85 -7.73
N LYS A 116 -16.38 3.16 -8.92
CA LYS A 116 -16.08 2.46 -10.16
C LYS A 116 -15.09 3.30 -10.95
N ILE A 117 -13.95 2.72 -11.28
CA ILE A 117 -12.89 3.39 -12.03
C ILE A 117 -12.75 2.82 -13.43
N SER A 118 -12.40 3.68 -14.37
CA SER A 118 -12.02 3.32 -15.73
C SER A 118 -10.76 4.06 -16.09
N HIS A 119 -9.77 3.32 -16.53
CA HIS A 119 -8.48 3.86 -16.96
C HIS A 119 -8.16 3.43 -18.38
N GLN A 120 -7.59 4.35 -19.16
CA GLN A 120 -7.05 4.08 -20.49
C GLN A 120 -5.79 4.93 -20.69
N LYS A 121 -4.68 4.28 -21.04
CA LYS A 121 -3.45 4.98 -21.39
C LYS A 121 -3.63 5.91 -22.58
N PRO A 122 -2.90 7.02 -22.66
CA PRO A 122 -1.88 7.39 -21.69
C PRO A 122 -2.41 8.04 -20.40
N ASN A 123 -3.53 8.80 -20.43
CA ASN A 123 -3.92 9.63 -19.29
C ASN A 123 -5.44 9.75 -19.11
N LYS A 124 -6.25 8.87 -19.72
CA LYS A 124 -7.70 8.91 -19.53
C LYS A 124 -8.05 8.16 -18.25
N PHE A 125 -8.60 8.88 -17.28
CA PHE A 125 -9.12 8.34 -16.02
C PHE A 125 -10.51 8.87 -15.76
N LYS A 126 -11.43 7.98 -15.38
CA LYS A 126 -12.79 8.31 -14.98
C LYS A 126 -13.13 7.56 -13.72
N GLU A 127 -13.63 8.28 -12.74
CA GLU A 127 -14.14 7.73 -11.50
C GLU A 127 -15.62 8.08 -11.33
N HIS A 128 -16.40 7.09 -10.92
CA HIS A 128 -17.78 7.25 -10.49
C HIS A 128 -17.89 6.80 -9.04
N ILE A 129 -18.04 7.75 -8.14
CA ILE A 129 -18.23 7.49 -6.72
C ILE A 129 -19.63 6.94 -6.49
N VAL A 130 -19.72 5.71 -5.99
CA VAL A 130 -20.98 5.03 -5.69
C VAL A 130 -21.44 5.37 -4.27
N ALA A 131 -20.50 5.35 -3.32
CA ALA A 131 -20.74 5.69 -1.93
C ALA A 131 -19.48 6.29 -1.32
N SER A 132 -19.65 7.30 -0.48
CA SER A 132 -18.56 7.89 0.31
C SER A 132 -19.07 8.31 1.68
N LYS A 133 -18.29 8.05 2.70
CA LYS A 133 -18.54 8.50 4.07
C LYS A 133 -17.27 9.07 4.67
N VAL A 134 -17.41 10.24 5.26
CA VAL A 134 -16.32 10.94 5.95
C VAL A 134 -16.77 11.22 7.38
N SER A 135 -15.89 11.01 8.35
CA SER A 135 -16.06 11.43 9.74
C SER A 135 -14.85 12.26 10.17
N GLY A 136 -15.08 13.28 10.99
CA GLY A 136 -14.10 14.27 11.37
C GLY A 136 -14.32 15.62 10.67
N SER A 137 -13.33 16.51 10.72
CA SER A 137 -13.40 17.82 10.06
C SER A 137 -13.27 17.65 8.54
N ASP A 138 -14.22 18.21 7.80
CA ASP A 138 -14.21 18.23 6.33
C ASP A 138 -13.46 19.46 5.76
N ASN A 139 -12.93 20.31 6.64
CA ASN A 139 -12.15 21.50 6.27
C ASN A 139 -10.71 21.20 5.86
N GLY A 140 -10.41 19.97 5.51
CA GLY A 140 -9.06 19.50 5.21
C GLY A 140 -8.90 18.84 3.86
N VAL A 141 -7.70 18.35 3.61
CA VAL A 141 -7.36 17.57 2.43
C VAL A 141 -8.03 16.21 2.55
N SER A 142 -8.89 15.89 1.58
CA SER A 142 -9.59 14.60 1.50
C SER A 142 -8.88 13.72 0.48
N PHE A 143 -8.43 12.54 0.89
CA PHE A 143 -7.89 11.51 -0.03
C PHE A 143 -8.96 10.45 -0.32
N ASN A 144 -10.13 10.89 -0.77
CA ASN A 144 -11.27 10.02 -1.00
C ASN A 144 -11.36 9.50 -2.43
N ARG A 145 -10.58 10.08 -3.35
CA ARG A 145 -10.63 9.73 -4.77
C ARG A 145 -9.59 8.67 -5.10
N ALA A 146 -9.93 7.77 -6.00
CA ALA A 146 -8.99 6.81 -6.53
C ALA A 146 -7.76 7.50 -7.16
N GLN A 147 -7.95 8.66 -7.76
CA GLN A 147 -6.87 9.45 -8.36
C GLN A 147 -5.84 9.93 -7.33
N ASP A 148 -6.28 10.28 -6.12
CA ASP A 148 -5.41 10.82 -5.06
C ASP A 148 -4.52 9.74 -4.40
N VAL A 149 -4.92 8.48 -4.52
CA VAL A 149 -4.21 7.32 -3.96
C VAL A 149 -3.70 6.36 -5.03
N ASN A 150 -3.91 6.68 -6.30
CA ASN A 150 -3.44 5.89 -7.42
C ASN A 150 -2.00 6.28 -7.77
N PHE A 151 -1.05 5.67 -7.12
CA PHE A 151 0.35 5.81 -7.49
C PHE A 151 0.90 4.51 -8.11
N ASN A 152 1.78 4.67 -9.07
CA ASN A 152 2.37 3.59 -9.83
C ASN A 152 3.85 3.43 -9.48
N LEU A 153 4.17 2.39 -8.70
CA LEU A 153 5.55 2.09 -8.32
C LEU A 153 6.46 1.68 -9.50
N TYR A 154 5.89 1.28 -10.64
CA TYR A 154 6.71 1.01 -11.83
C TYR A 154 7.36 2.27 -12.42
N LYS A 155 6.92 3.47 -12.05
CA LYS A 155 7.64 4.72 -12.31
C LYS A 155 8.89 4.83 -11.44
N ASN A 156 9.81 5.70 -11.79
CA ASN A 156 11.01 5.93 -10.99
C ASN A 156 10.72 6.75 -9.73
N THR A 157 9.74 7.63 -9.80
CA THR A 157 9.25 8.44 -8.68
C THR A 157 7.73 8.35 -8.56
N VAL A 158 7.24 8.57 -7.36
CA VAL A 158 5.83 8.64 -6.99
C VAL A 158 5.58 10.00 -6.36
N GLU A 159 4.56 10.71 -6.82
CA GLU A 159 4.18 12.01 -6.24
C GLU A 159 3.22 11.81 -5.06
N ILE A 160 3.67 12.18 -3.87
CA ILE A 160 2.88 12.24 -2.65
C ILE A 160 3.34 13.51 -1.91
N GLY A 161 2.79 14.66 -2.27
CA GLY A 161 3.26 15.97 -1.77
C GLY A 161 4.66 16.35 -2.28
N ASN A 162 5.59 15.41 -2.30
CA ASN A 162 6.90 15.46 -2.93
C ASN A 162 7.10 14.26 -3.85
N GLU A 163 8.13 14.31 -4.68
CA GLU A 163 8.62 13.12 -5.39
C GLU A 163 9.34 12.18 -4.42
N ILE A 164 8.82 10.96 -4.30
CA ILE A 164 9.39 9.88 -3.51
C ILE A 164 9.96 8.83 -4.46
N ILE A 165 11.19 8.40 -4.22
CA ILE A 165 11.87 7.43 -5.08
C ILE A 165 11.22 6.05 -4.92
N SER A 166 10.81 5.46 -6.05
CA SER A 166 10.25 4.11 -6.06
C SER A 166 11.30 3.08 -5.66
N PRO A 167 10.94 2.07 -4.84
CA PRO A 167 11.84 0.97 -4.50
C PRO A 167 12.19 0.06 -5.68
N ILE A 168 11.58 0.26 -6.84
CA ILE A 168 11.95 -0.39 -8.11
C ILE A 168 12.32 0.62 -9.20
N ALA A 169 12.75 1.82 -8.81
CA ALA A 169 13.34 2.78 -9.73
C ALA A 169 14.58 2.20 -10.43
N ASN A 170 14.90 2.68 -11.62
CA ASN A 170 16.10 2.23 -12.35
C ASN A 170 17.39 2.40 -11.53
N TYR A 171 17.41 3.36 -10.62
CA TYR A 171 18.52 3.71 -9.75
C TYR A 171 18.25 3.38 -8.27
N ALA A 172 17.25 2.53 -7.99
CA ALA A 172 16.80 2.21 -6.64
C ALA A 172 17.90 1.70 -5.72
N PHE A 173 18.87 0.95 -6.25
CA PHE A 173 20.02 0.44 -5.48
C PHE A 173 20.91 1.54 -4.89
N GLY A 174 20.82 2.78 -5.37
CA GLY A 174 21.48 3.95 -4.75
C GLY A 174 20.84 4.39 -3.44
N TYR A 175 19.59 4.04 -3.21
CA TYR A 175 18.73 4.53 -2.13
C TYR A 175 18.26 3.46 -1.17
N TYR A 176 18.20 2.20 -1.61
CA TYR A 176 17.65 1.08 -0.85
C TYR A 176 18.64 -0.06 -0.70
N ASN A 177 18.56 -0.73 0.45
CA ASN A 177 18.98 -2.10 0.65
C ASN A 177 17.75 -3.01 0.64
N TYR A 178 17.94 -4.27 0.26
CA TYR A 178 16.87 -5.26 0.17
C TYR A 178 17.19 -6.51 0.95
N LYS A 179 16.18 -7.13 1.57
CA LYS A 179 16.32 -8.40 2.28
C LYS A 179 15.15 -9.30 1.92
N LEU A 180 15.44 -10.52 1.48
CA LEU A 180 14.42 -11.56 1.34
C LEU A 180 14.00 -12.01 2.75
N VAL A 181 12.73 -11.79 3.08
CA VAL A 181 12.16 -12.12 4.39
C VAL A 181 11.58 -13.53 4.39
N GLY A 182 10.98 -13.93 3.27
CA GLY A 182 10.38 -15.25 3.11
C GLY A 182 9.66 -15.37 1.77
N THR A 183 9.09 -16.52 1.54
CA THR A 183 8.29 -16.84 0.36
C THR A 183 7.02 -17.58 0.76
N PHE A 184 5.98 -17.47 -0.06
CA PHE A 184 4.74 -18.23 0.12
C PHE A 184 4.07 -18.47 -1.23
N TYR A 185 3.15 -19.41 -1.29
CA TYR A 185 2.32 -19.65 -2.47
C TYR A 185 0.99 -18.94 -2.31
N ASP A 186 0.54 -18.27 -3.37
CA ASP A 186 -0.81 -17.73 -3.42
C ASP A 186 -1.85 -18.84 -3.68
N LYS A 187 -3.14 -18.47 -3.67
CA LYS A 187 -4.26 -19.41 -3.91
C LYS A 187 -4.22 -20.09 -5.30
N ASN A 188 -3.44 -19.53 -6.22
CA ASN A 188 -3.28 -20.03 -7.60
C ASN A 188 -1.97 -20.81 -7.78
N GLY A 189 -1.23 -21.07 -6.70
CA GLY A 189 0.05 -21.76 -6.72
C GLY A 189 1.22 -20.92 -7.25
N GLN A 190 1.08 -19.60 -7.31
CA GLN A 190 2.18 -18.68 -7.68
C GLN A 190 3.10 -18.47 -6.48
N LEU A 191 4.40 -18.65 -6.67
CA LEU A 191 5.39 -18.36 -5.64
C LEU A 191 5.59 -16.83 -5.51
N ILE A 192 5.42 -16.33 -4.29
CA ILE A 192 5.54 -14.91 -3.96
C ILE A 192 6.73 -14.70 -3.03
N ASN A 193 7.59 -13.78 -3.40
CA ASN A 193 8.74 -13.38 -2.60
C ASN A 193 8.41 -12.12 -1.79
N LYS A 194 8.53 -12.19 -0.47
CA LYS A 194 8.41 -11.03 0.44
C LYS A 194 9.79 -10.39 0.63
N ILE A 195 9.93 -9.18 0.13
CA ILE A 195 11.18 -8.42 0.16
C ILE A 195 11.02 -7.21 1.10
N ALA A 196 11.82 -7.13 2.14
CA ALA A 196 11.96 -5.90 2.92
C ALA A 196 12.78 -4.87 2.12
N ILE A 197 12.27 -3.64 2.09
CA ILE A 197 12.95 -2.46 1.54
C ILE A 197 13.42 -1.59 2.70
N LEU A 198 14.70 -1.27 2.71
CA LEU A 198 15.37 -0.58 3.80
C LEU A 198 16.06 0.66 3.25
N PRO A 199 15.64 1.87 3.64
CA PRO A 199 16.33 3.11 3.27
C PRO A 199 17.81 3.05 3.62
N LYS A 200 18.68 3.53 2.73
CA LYS A 200 20.11 3.67 3.01
C LYS A 200 20.43 4.89 3.86
N ARG A 201 19.61 5.93 3.77
CA ARG A 201 19.77 7.19 4.51
C ARG A 201 18.40 7.67 4.98
N GLU A 202 18.31 8.14 6.20
CA GLU A 202 17.06 8.57 6.84
C GLU A 202 16.40 9.79 6.17
N ASN A 203 17.22 10.69 5.61
CA ASN A 203 16.76 11.94 5.02
C ASN A 203 16.41 11.84 3.53
N ASP A 204 16.63 10.69 2.91
CA ASP A 204 16.21 10.48 1.52
C ASP A 204 14.68 10.38 1.44
N ARG A 205 14.10 10.88 0.36
CA ARG A 205 12.68 10.75 0.07
C ARG A 205 12.40 9.37 -0.51
N VAL A 206 12.22 8.40 0.38
CA VAL A 206 12.14 6.97 0.07
C VAL A 206 11.07 6.32 0.93
N PHE A 207 10.59 5.16 0.51
CA PHE A 207 9.70 4.31 1.29
C PHE A 207 10.48 3.35 2.18
N ASP A 208 9.88 2.87 3.25
CA ASP A 208 10.24 1.65 3.95
C ASP A 208 9.11 0.62 3.88
N GLY A 209 9.35 -0.62 4.28
CA GLY A 209 8.33 -1.66 4.35
C GLY A 209 8.62 -2.87 3.47
N PHE A 210 7.60 -3.37 2.76
CA PHE A 210 7.68 -4.64 2.03
C PHE A 210 7.13 -4.54 0.62
N LEU A 211 7.81 -5.24 -0.30
CA LEU A 211 7.30 -5.59 -1.62
C LEU A 211 7.02 -7.09 -1.67
N TYR A 212 5.96 -7.45 -2.33
CA TYR A 212 5.60 -8.83 -2.63
C TYR A 212 5.74 -9.03 -4.14
N ILE A 213 6.63 -9.91 -4.55
CA ILE A 213 7.04 -10.09 -5.94
C ILE A 213 6.68 -11.49 -6.40
N VAL A 214 5.97 -11.59 -7.51
CA VAL A 214 5.68 -12.87 -8.17
C VAL A 214 6.96 -13.42 -8.79
N GLU A 215 7.32 -14.65 -8.46
CA GLU A 215 8.42 -15.37 -9.13
C GLU A 215 8.10 -15.54 -10.61
N ASP A 216 9.11 -15.54 -11.46
CA ASP A 216 9.06 -15.70 -12.92
C ASP A 216 8.40 -14.53 -13.69
N ASP A 217 7.26 -14.02 -13.24
CA ASP A 217 6.62 -12.84 -13.84
C ASP A 217 7.33 -11.53 -13.46
N TRP A 218 8.05 -11.53 -12.32
CA TRP A 218 8.75 -10.37 -11.75
C TRP A 218 7.85 -9.15 -11.63
N ALA A 219 6.57 -9.40 -11.37
CA ALA A 219 5.54 -8.40 -11.19
C ALA A 219 5.30 -8.14 -9.70
N LEU A 220 4.78 -6.95 -9.39
CA LEU A 220 4.27 -6.67 -8.06
C LEU A 220 2.98 -7.49 -7.83
N TYR A 221 2.98 -8.29 -6.77
CA TYR A 221 1.81 -8.96 -6.21
C TYR A 221 1.12 -8.08 -5.18
N GLY A 222 1.91 -7.25 -4.49
CA GLY A 222 1.41 -6.30 -3.53
C GLY A 222 2.53 -5.49 -2.89
N THR A 223 2.13 -4.52 -2.09
CA THR A 223 3.04 -3.65 -1.34
C THR A 223 2.47 -3.30 0.03
N GLU A 224 3.32 -3.21 1.02
CA GLU A 224 3.05 -2.63 2.33
C GLU A 224 4.18 -1.66 2.63
N ILE A 225 4.00 -0.41 2.28
CA ILE A 225 5.05 0.61 2.33
C ILE A 225 4.62 1.80 3.17
N SER A 226 5.58 2.49 3.72
CA SER A 226 5.36 3.72 4.48
C SER A 226 6.38 4.80 4.12
N VAL A 227 6.00 6.05 4.41
CA VAL A 227 6.84 7.23 4.25
C VAL A 227 6.53 8.22 5.36
N ASN A 228 7.54 8.89 5.91
CA ASN A 228 7.35 9.91 6.94
C ASN A 228 6.65 11.14 6.38
N GLY A 229 5.75 11.74 7.17
CA GLY A 229 5.03 12.94 6.77
C GLY A 229 5.94 14.10 6.41
N ALA A 230 7.07 14.26 7.11
CA ALA A 230 8.07 15.29 6.79
C ALA A 230 8.66 15.13 5.37
N GLN A 231 8.85 13.90 4.89
CA GLN A 231 9.38 13.63 3.54
C GLN A 231 8.38 14.00 2.43
N VAL A 232 7.09 14.07 2.75
CA VAL A 232 5.99 14.38 1.82
C VAL A 232 5.37 15.76 2.05
N ASN A 233 6.07 16.66 2.74
CA ASN A 233 5.59 18.01 3.09
C ASN A 233 4.33 18.04 3.97
N LEU A 234 4.13 17.00 4.77
CA LEU A 234 3.05 16.88 5.74
C LEU A 234 3.63 16.72 7.17
N PRO A 235 4.31 17.75 7.73
CA PRO A 235 5.10 17.60 8.96
C PRO A 235 4.25 17.28 10.20
N MET A 236 2.94 17.48 10.14
CA MET A 236 2.01 17.13 11.22
C MET A 236 1.58 15.65 11.17
N VAL A 237 1.85 14.97 10.06
CA VAL A 237 1.59 13.54 9.89
C VAL A 237 2.84 12.77 10.29
N ASP A 238 2.72 11.84 11.22
CA ASP A 238 3.86 11.00 11.66
C ASP A 238 4.31 10.10 10.49
N VAL A 239 3.40 9.31 9.96
CA VAL A 239 3.69 8.38 8.88
C VAL A 239 2.47 8.16 8.00
N LEU A 240 2.69 8.08 6.70
CA LEU A 240 1.72 7.59 5.72
C LEU A 240 2.03 6.14 5.39
N ARG A 241 1.02 5.29 5.46
CA ARG A 241 1.13 3.86 5.11
C ARG A 241 0.23 3.55 3.93
N PHE A 242 0.78 2.80 2.99
CA PHE A 242 0.08 2.37 1.79
C PHE A 242 0.15 0.85 1.70
N LYS A 243 -1.00 0.26 1.43
CA LYS A 243 -1.10 -1.17 1.15
C LYS A 243 -1.84 -1.35 -0.16
N GLN A 244 -1.22 -2.04 -1.09
CA GLN A 244 -1.81 -2.38 -2.38
C GLN A 244 -1.70 -3.88 -2.60
N SER A 245 -2.71 -4.45 -3.23
CA SER A 245 -2.74 -5.85 -3.66
C SER A 245 -3.16 -5.90 -5.12
N PHE A 246 -2.50 -6.74 -5.90
CA PHE A 246 -2.78 -6.92 -7.32
C PHE A 246 -3.27 -8.35 -7.55
N ASN A 247 -4.22 -8.50 -8.46
CA ASN A 247 -4.72 -9.79 -8.88
C ASN A 247 -4.36 -10.04 -10.34
N LYS A 248 -4.09 -11.31 -10.68
CA LYS A 248 -3.80 -11.69 -12.06
C LYS A 248 -5.10 -11.68 -12.87
N SER A 249 -5.14 -10.85 -13.89
CA SER A 249 -6.23 -10.87 -14.89
C SER A 249 -5.97 -11.97 -15.88
N GLU A 250 -6.86 -12.96 -15.96
CA GLU A 250 -6.77 -14.07 -16.92
C GLU A 250 -6.81 -13.57 -18.38
N LYS A 251 -7.61 -12.55 -18.63
CA LYS A 251 -7.80 -12.01 -19.99
C LYS A 251 -6.54 -11.43 -20.61
N ASN A 252 -5.71 -10.76 -19.80
CA ASN A 252 -4.54 -10.02 -20.30
C ASN A 252 -3.22 -10.56 -19.74
N ASN A 253 -3.27 -11.61 -18.93
CA ASN A 253 -2.12 -12.16 -18.20
C ASN A 253 -1.30 -11.05 -17.50
N ALA A 254 -1.99 -10.10 -16.89
CA ALA A 254 -1.44 -8.93 -16.23
C ALA A 254 -1.89 -8.86 -14.77
N TRP A 255 -1.05 -8.30 -13.93
CA TRP A 255 -1.34 -8.03 -12.52
C TRP A 255 -1.98 -6.64 -12.41
N VAL A 256 -3.20 -6.56 -11.85
CA VAL A 256 -4.04 -5.36 -11.71
C VAL A 256 -4.51 -5.19 -10.29
#